data_ff3ab216cd6a1c8892615999059fdf02
#
_entry.id   ff3ab216cd6a1c8892615999059fdf02
#
_cell.length_a   1.000
_cell.length_b   1.000
_cell.length_c   1.000
_cell.angle_alpha   90.00
_cell.angle_beta   90.00
_cell.angle_gamma   90.00
#
_symmetry.space_group_name_H-M   'P 1'
#
loop_
_entity.id
_entity.type
_entity.pdbx_description
1 polymer ?
#
loop_
_entity_poly.entity_id
_entity_poly.type
_entity_poly.pdbx_seq_one_letter_code
_entity_poly.pdbx_strand_id
1 'polypeptide(L)'
;VHKYGPLQVIDHKTMASETKKWLSQLGLDFDPNALLGSLSIGQMQCVEIAKAVSHDAKVIIFDEPTSSLSDKEVEFLFKIMNQLRDKGVAMIYISHKMDEIKRIADDVQIMRDGHYIGTWPAKDLTIDEIITKMVGRELTEVYPEARHQIGDVILECENICSIHDRSFQNVSFNVRKGEIVGFGGLVGAQRTELMEAIFGIRHIRSGTIKKNGQVIVNKKPADAMKHGFGMITENRRETGIVGCLSIKDNVGLTIYNKYLKYGFVLNHPAINKVVDDSIKQLSIKTPSMQQQIGNLSGGN
;
A
#
# COMPACT_ATOMS: atom_id res chain seq x y z
N VAL A 1 23.69 20.19 -6.63
CA VAL A 1 24.93 19.42 -6.87
C VAL A 1 26.09 20.40 -6.85
N HIS A 2 27.01 20.23 -5.90
CA HIS A 2 28.21 21.04 -5.81
C HIS A 2 29.23 20.58 -6.86
N LYS A 3 29.72 21.49 -7.66
CA LYS A 3 30.74 21.25 -8.68
C LYS A 3 32.02 22.00 -8.35
N TYR A 4 33.15 21.38 -8.59
CA TYR A 4 34.47 21.89 -8.23
C TYR A 4 35.37 22.08 -9.47
N GLY A 5 36.04 23.24 -9.55
CA GLY A 5 37.01 23.57 -10.57
C GLY A 5 36.46 23.77 -11.98
N PRO A 6 37.32 24.08 -12.96
CA PRO A 6 36.95 24.39 -14.34
C PRO A 6 36.34 23.20 -15.09
N LEU A 7 36.63 21.97 -14.66
CA LEU A 7 36.08 20.73 -15.22
C LEU A 7 34.71 20.38 -14.63
N GLN A 8 34.18 21.17 -13.70
CA GLN A 8 32.87 20.95 -13.04
C GLN A 8 32.70 19.54 -12.47
N VAL A 9 33.75 18.97 -11.88
CA VAL A 9 33.71 17.69 -11.21
C VAL A 9 32.81 17.77 -9.98
N ILE A 10 32.05 16.72 -9.69
CA ILE A 10 31.16 16.68 -8.53
C ILE A 10 31.98 16.62 -7.24
N ASP A 11 31.72 17.56 -6.32
CA ASP A 11 32.33 17.60 -5.00
C ASP A 11 31.53 16.74 -4.01
N HIS A 12 31.86 15.46 -3.95
CA HIS A 12 31.20 14.52 -3.07
C HIS A 12 31.40 14.83 -1.57
N LYS A 13 32.54 15.41 -1.18
CA LYS A 13 32.83 15.76 0.22
C LYS A 13 31.92 16.89 0.69
N THR A 14 31.82 17.95 -0.07
CA THR A 14 30.93 19.08 0.24
C THR A 14 29.48 18.62 0.23
N MET A 15 29.07 17.81 -0.75
CA MET A 15 27.70 17.25 -0.80
C MET A 15 27.38 16.43 0.45
N ALA A 16 28.27 15.53 0.87
CA ALA A 16 28.04 14.71 2.08
C ALA A 16 27.97 15.58 3.35
N SER A 17 28.85 16.60 3.47
CA SER A 17 28.86 17.52 4.60
C SER A 17 27.56 18.34 4.68
N GLU A 18 27.11 18.91 3.57
CA GLU A 18 25.85 19.65 3.50
C GLU A 18 24.65 18.76 3.78
N THR A 19 24.61 17.56 3.22
CA THR A 19 23.56 16.57 3.50
C THR A 19 23.51 16.24 5.01
N LYS A 20 24.65 16.00 5.63
CA LYS A 20 24.71 15.73 7.07
C LYS A 20 24.19 16.90 7.90
N LYS A 21 24.50 18.13 7.50
CA LYS A 21 23.99 19.34 8.15
C LYS A 21 22.46 19.43 8.09
N TRP A 22 21.85 19.20 6.91
CA TRP A 22 20.41 19.22 6.75
C TRP A 22 19.71 18.09 7.53
N LEU A 23 20.26 16.88 7.48
CA LEU A 23 19.74 15.77 8.27
C LEU A 23 19.79 16.08 9.78
N SER A 24 20.91 16.61 10.27
CA SER A 24 21.06 16.98 11.70
C SER A 24 20.07 18.08 12.14
N GLN A 25 19.76 19.05 11.26
CA GLN A 25 18.75 20.10 11.55
C GLN A 25 17.34 19.54 11.73
N LEU A 26 17.07 18.41 11.11
CA LEU A 26 15.81 17.68 11.24
C LEU A 26 15.86 16.61 12.36
N GLY A 27 16.99 16.51 13.10
CA GLY A 27 17.19 15.51 14.14
C GLY A 27 17.42 14.08 13.62
N LEU A 28 17.92 13.96 12.38
CA LEU A 28 18.20 12.70 11.70
C LEU A 28 19.70 12.41 11.75
N ASP A 29 20.06 11.16 12.13
CA ASP A 29 21.44 10.70 12.15
C ASP A 29 21.61 9.51 11.21
N PHE A 30 21.70 9.81 9.90
CA PHE A 30 21.96 8.83 8.85
C PHE A 30 23.33 9.10 8.22
N ASP A 31 23.97 8.04 7.73
CA ASP A 31 25.12 8.18 6.85
C ASP A 31 24.68 8.83 5.52
N PRO A 32 25.19 10.03 5.17
CA PRO A 32 24.84 10.68 3.92
C PRO A 32 25.23 9.90 2.66
N ASN A 33 26.09 8.87 2.78
CA ASN A 33 26.49 7.99 1.69
C ASN A 33 25.71 6.68 1.67
N ALA A 34 24.78 6.45 2.61
CA ALA A 34 23.93 5.26 2.60
C ALA A 34 23.07 5.19 1.33
N LEU A 35 22.89 3.99 0.80
CA LEU A 35 21.95 3.76 -0.30
C LEU A 35 20.52 3.98 0.21
N LEU A 36 19.74 4.84 -0.47
CA LEU A 36 18.37 5.14 -0.09
C LEU A 36 17.52 3.87 0.06
N GLY A 37 17.69 2.90 -0.85
CA GLY A 37 16.98 1.62 -0.81
C GLY A 37 17.31 0.70 0.37
N SER A 38 18.34 1.02 1.17
CA SER A 38 18.65 0.29 2.43
C SER A 38 17.96 0.89 3.66
N LEU A 39 17.31 2.03 3.51
CA LEU A 39 16.61 2.71 4.60
C LEU A 39 15.18 2.18 4.76
N SER A 40 14.58 2.34 5.94
CA SER A 40 13.15 2.11 6.13
C SER A 40 12.33 3.14 5.35
N ILE A 41 11.06 2.83 5.07
CA ILE A 41 10.16 3.73 4.34
C ILE A 41 10.05 5.09 5.06
N GLY A 42 9.93 5.09 6.38
CA GLY A 42 9.92 6.32 7.19
C GLY A 42 11.21 7.12 7.06
N GLN A 43 12.36 6.45 7.05
CA GLN A 43 13.64 7.11 6.83
C GLN A 43 13.76 7.69 5.42
N MET A 44 13.28 6.98 4.39
CA MET A 44 13.22 7.50 3.01
C MET A 44 12.36 8.77 2.93
N GLN A 45 11.20 8.78 3.59
CA GLN A 45 10.33 9.94 3.68
C GLN A 45 11.03 11.15 4.34
N CYS A 46 11.77 10.90 5.43
CA CYS A 46 12.56 11.95 6.09
C CYS A 46 13.66 12.53 5.18
N VAL A 47 14.30 11.69 4.37
CA VAL A 47 15.30 12.15 3.38
C VAL A 47 14.64 13.02 2.31
N GLU A 48 13.43 12.70 1.87
CA GLU A 48 12.68 13.49 0.90
C GLU A 48 12.30 14.88 1.46
N ILE A 49 11.89 14.93 2.72
CA ILE A 49 11.65 16.20 3.43
C ILE A 49 12.95 17.00 3.55
N ALA A 50 14.06 16.37 3.94
CA ALA A 50 15.36 17.03 4.02
C ALA A 50 15.77 17.63 2.69
N LYS A 51 15.51 16.93 1.58
CA LYS A 51 15.72 17.42 0.22
C LYS A 51 14.88 18.67 -0.08
N ALA A 52 13.59 18.68 0.24
CA ALA A 52 12.73 19.83 0.02
C ALA A 52 13.21 21.05 0.84
N VAL A 53 13.58 20.85 2.10
CA VAL A 53 14.08 21.89 3.00
C VAL A 53 15.44 22.43 2.54
N SER A 54 16.31 21.59 1.99
CA SER A 54 17.66 22.01 1.52
C SER A 54 17.64 23.01 0.38
N HIS A 55 16.53 23.16 -0.31
CA HIS A 55 16.32 24.17 -1.37
C HIS A 55 15.69 25.47 -0.88
N ASP A 56 15.64 25.71 0.45
CA ASP A 56 15.00 26.88 1.07
C ASP A 56 13.56 27.07 0.58
N ALA A 57 12.84 25.97 0.45
CA ALA A 57 11.46 25.97 -0.02
C ALA A 57 10.59 26.82 0.90
N LYS A 58 9.81 27.73 0.32
CA LYS A 58 8.84 28.57 1.04
C LYS A 58 7.46 27.92 1.11
N VAL A 59 7.19 26.96 0.23
CA VAL A 59 5.97 26.15 0.19
C VAL A 59 6.36 24.68 -0.01
N ILE A 60 5.84 23.80 0.82
CA ILE A 60 6.06 22.35 0.71
C ILE A 60 4.70 21.67 0.56
N ILE A 61 4.60 20.74 -0.38
CA ILE A 61 3.41 19.92 -0.61
C ILE A 61 3.71 18.51 -0.11
N PHE A 62 2.90 18.03 0.82
CA PHE A 62 2.92 16.68 1.35
C PHE A 62 1.72 15.92 0.78
N ASP A 63 1.97 14.93 -0.08
CA ASP A 63 0.92 14.08 -0.67
C ASP A 63 0.96 12.70 -0.02
N GLU A 64 -0.03 12.41 0.84
CA GLU A 64 -0.17 11.16 1.60
C GLU A 64 1.12 10.73 2.35
N PRO A 65 1.82 11.64 3.07
CA PRO A 65 3.15 11.36 3.57
C PRO A 65 3.21 10.29 4.68
N THR A 66 2.05 9.94 5.25
CA THR A 66 1.94 9.00 6.37
C THR A 66 1.39 7.63 5.98
N SER A 67 1.12 7.39 4.70
CA SER A 67 0.46 6.18 4.23
C SER A 67 1.18 4.87 4.59
N SER A 68 2.51 4.93 4.75
CA SER A 68 3.37 3.78 5.05
C SER A 68 4.20 3.95 6.32
N LEU A 69 3.85 4.94 7.16
CA LEU A 69 4.57 5.26 8.40
C LEU A 69 3.92 4.58 9.61
N SER A 70 4.75 4.18 10.57
CA SER A 70 4.31 3.81 11.91
C SER A 70 3.90 5.06 12.70
N ASP A 71 3.11 4.89 13.77
CA ASP A 71 2.67 6.01 14.62
C ASP A 71 3.84 6.85 15.15
N LYS A 72 4.97 6.22 15.51
CA LYS A 72 6.18 6.92 15.95
C LYS A 72 6.79 7.79 14.86
N GLU A 73 6.78 7.30 13.62
CA GLU A 73 7.30 8.05 12.46
C GLU A 73 6.36 9.20 12.09
N VAL A 74 5.04 9.03 12.24
CA VAL A 74 4.05 10.10 12.07
C VAL A 74 4.27 11.22 13.09
N GLU A 75 4.46 10.87 14.37
CA GLU A 75 4.78 11.85 15.42
C GLU A 75 6.06 12.64 15.09
N PHE A 76 7.06 11.95 14.61
CA PHE A 76 8.31 12.58 14.19
C PHE A 76 8.12 13.51 12.99
N LEU A 77 7.36 13.09 11.98
CA LEU A 77 7.00 13.92 10.82
C LEU A 77 6.28 15.21 11.28
N PHE A 78 5.28 15.09 12.13
CA PHE A 78 4.54 16.25 12.63
C PHE A 78 5.41 17.23 13.44
N LYS A 79 6.38 16.71 14.19
CA LYS A 79 7.38 17.55 14.86
C LYS A 79 8.20 18.36 13.84
N ILE A 80 8.64 17.75 12.76
CA ILE A 80 9.36 18.43 11.68
C ILE A 80 8.46 19.48 11.02
N MET A 81 7.22 19.14 10.70
CA MET A 81 6.26 20.09 10.08
C MET A 81 6.02 21.31 10.97
N ASN A 82 5.84 21.11 12.29
CA ASN A 82 5.72 22.23 13.23
C ASN A 82 6.96 23.12 13.25
N GLN A 83 8.16 22.54 13.23
CA GLN A 83 9.40 23.31 13.16
C GLN A 83 9.52 24.13 11.84
N LEU A 84 9.02 23.57 10.72
CA LEU A 84 8.99 24.29 9.43
C LEU A 84 7.95 25.40 9.45
N ARG A 85 6.76 25.17 10.03
CA ARG A 85 5.74 26.21 10.22
C ARG A 85 6.28 27.38 11.06
N ASP A 86 6.99 27.08 12.15
CA ASP A 86 7.56 28.10 13.04
C ASP A 86 8.66 28.92 12.34
N LYS A 87 9.27 28.37 11.27
CA LYS A 87 10.19 29.08 10.36
C LYS A 87 9.48 29.83 9.23
N GLY A 88 8.15 29.84 9.20
CA GLY A 88 7.36 30.55 8.18
C GLY A 88 7.20 29.80 6.85
N VAL A 89 7.46 28.51 6.81
CA VAL A 89 7.22 27.68 5.61
C VAL A 89 5.73 27.39 5.52
N ALA A 90 5.11 27.73 4.39
CA ALA A 90 3.72 27.33 4.09
C ALA A 90 3.66 25.85 3.67
N MET A 91 2.62 25.14 4.08
CA MET A 91 2.49 23.73 3.79
C MET A 91 1.10 23.39 3.25
N ILE A 92 1.05 22.53 2.23
CA ILE A 92 -0.17 21.88 1.76
C ILE A 92 -0.06 20.41 2.16
N TYR A 93 -1.01 19.93 2.95
CA TYR A 93 -1.02 18.57 3.47
C TYR A 93 -2.22 17.82 2.91
N ILE A 94 -1.97 16.81 2.07
CA ILE A 94 -3.00 15.98 1.46
C ILE A 94 -3.04 14.65 2.21
N SER A 95 -4.19 14.28 2.76
CA SER A 95 -4.40 13.01 3.46
C SER A 95 -5.87 12.61 3.45
N HIS A 96 -6.13 11.33 3.53
CA HIS A 96 -7.46 10.75 3.79
C HIS A 96 -7.65 10.38 5.28
N LYS A 97 -6.64 10.58 6.12
CA LYS A 97 -6.69 10.35 7.57
C LYS A 97 -7.15 11.61 8.28
N MET A 98 -8.42 11.65 8.64
CA MET A 98 -9.05 12.86 9.18
C MET A 98 -8.49 13.29 10.54
N ASP A 99 -8.05 12.34 11.36
CA ASP A 99 -7.38 12.63 12.63
C ASP A 99 -6.09 13.44 12.43
N GLU A 100 -5.31 13.09 11.39
CA GLU A 100 -4.10 13.82 11.03
C GLU A 100 -4.41 15.24 10.55
N ILE A 101 -5.40 15.40 9.68
CA ILE A 101 -5.87 16.70 9.19
C ILE A 101 -6.29 17.59 10.37
N LYS A 102 -7.12 17.08 11.27
CA LYS A 102 -7.58 17.80 12.47
C LYS A 102 -6.45 18.24 13.38
N ARG A 103 -5.37 17.49 13.40
CA ARG A 103 -4.24 17.73 14.28
C ARG A 103 -3.25 18.75 13.74
N ILE A 104 -3.02 18.79 12.41
CA ILE A 104 -1.92 19.57 11.83
C ILE A 104 -2.39 20.78 11.01
N ALA A 105 -3.59 20.76 10.45
CA ALA A 105 -4.07 21.78 9.54
C ALA A 105 -4.68 22.98 10.28
N ASP A 106 -4.44 24.18 9.77
CA ASP A 106 -5.13 25.40 10.16
C ASP A 106 -6.49 25.50 9.44
N ASP A 107 -6.51 25.28 8.12
CA ASP A 107 -7.70 25.25 7.27
C ASP A 107 -7.84 23.92 6.56
N VAL A 108 -9.08 23.46 6.36
CA VAL A 108 -9.41 22.25 5.61
C VAL A 108 -10.14 22.62 4.33
N GLN A 109 -9.50 22.33 3.20
CA GLN A 109 -10.12 22.45 1.89
C GLN A 109 -10.60 21.08 1.43
N ILE A 110 -11.87 20.98 1.05
CA ILE A 110 -12.48 19.73 0.61
C ILE A 110 -12.72 19.76 -0.89
N MET A 111 -12.28 18.68 -1.55
CA MET A 111 -12.53 18.39 -2.95
C MET A 111 -13.27 17.06 -3.09
N ARG A 112 -14.17 16.97 -4.06
CA ARG A 112 -14.93 15.76 -4.39
C ARG A 112 -15.14 15.66 -5.89
N ASP A 113 -14.80 14.51 -6.49
CA ASP A 113 -14.93 14.26 -7.93
C ASP A 113 -14.28 15.36 -8.81
N GLY A 114 -13.16 15.92 -8.35
CA GLY A 114 -12.43 17.00 -9.04
C GLY A 114 -13.02 18.40 -8.83
N HIS A 115 -14.11 18.54 -8.06
CA HIS A 115 -14.75 19.80 -7.77
C HIS A 115 -14.37 20.34 -6.37
N TYR A 116 -14.19 21.64 -6.28
CA TYR A 116 -14.04 22.36 -5.02
C TYR A 116 -15.39 22.41 -4.28
N ILE A 117 -15.41 21.97 -3.02
CA ILE A 117 -16.62 21.96 -2.18
C ILE A 117 -16.62 23.14 -1.21
N GLY A 118 -15.47 23.49 -0.67
CA GLY A 118 -15.32 24.61 0.26
C GLY A 118 -14.04 24.54 1.07
N THR A 119 -13.79 25.62 1.86
CA THR A 119 -12.69 25.71 2.80
C THR A 119 -13.25 26.21 4.15
N TRP A 120 -12.79 25.62 5.23
CA TRP A 120 -13.21 25.93 6.60
C TRP A 120 -12.02 25.86 7.55
N PRO A 121 -11.99 26.68 8.62
CA PRO A 121 -11.01 26.49 9.67
C PRO A 121 -11.11 25.08 10.26
N ALA A 122 -9.98 24.40 10.41
CA ALA A 122 -9.96 23.00 10.89
C ALA A 122 -10.61 22.88 12.28
N LYS A 123 -10.47 23.88 13.15
CA LYS A 123 -11.07 23.92 14.50
C LYS A 123 -12.59 23.85 14.48
N ASP A 124 -13.23 24.40 13.43
CA ASP A 124 -14.69 24.57 13.33
C ASP A 124 -15.40 23.34 12.72
N LEU A 125 -14.64 22.35 12.23
CA LEU A 125 -15.18 21.11 11.66
C LEU A 125 -14.98 19.92 12.60
N THR A 126 -15.96 19.07 12.71
CA THR A 126 -15.81 17.72 13.26
C THR A 126 -15.31 16.75 12.17
N ILE A 127 -14.78 15.61 12.57
CA ILE A 127 -14.36 14.56 11.64
C ILE A 127 -15.54 14.09 10.78
N ASP A 128 -16.71 13.89 11.38
CA ASP A 128 -17.92 13.44 10.69
C ASP A 128 -18.40 14.47 9.66
N GLU A 129 -18.29 15.77 9.97
CA GLU A 129 -18.60 16.83 9.00
C GLU A 129 -17.64 16.85 7.82
N ILE A 130 -16.33 16.64 8.06
CA ILE A 130 -15.35 16.53 6.99
C ILE A 130 -15.70 15.36 6.09
N ILE A 131 -15.95 14.18 6.65
CA ILE A 131 -16.32 12.96 5.92
C ILE A 131 -17.61 13.18 5.14
N THR A 132 -18.64 13.74 5.77
CA THR A 132 -19.92 14.04 5.10
C THR A 132 -19.75 14.96 3.90
N LYS A 133 -18.94 16.01 4.03
CA LYS A 133 -18.63 16.93 2.93
C LYS A 133 -17.82 16.27 1.81
N MET A 134 -16.89 15.38 2.14
CA MET A 134 -16.10 14.61 1.17
C MET A 134 -16.95 13.60 0.40
N VAL A 135 -17.84 12.87 1.09
CA VAL A 135 -18.70 11.84 0.49
C VAL A 135 -19.96 12.43 -0.14
N GLY A 136 -20.45 13.55 0.38
CA GLY A 136 -21.67 14.25 -0.09
C GLY A 136 -22.97 13.70 0.46
N ARG A 137 -22.92 12.79 1.41
CA ARG A 137 -24.07 12.25 2.16
C ARG A 137 -23.61 11.85 3.56
N GLU A 138 -24.51 11.85 4.52
CA GLU A 138 -24.24 11.27 5.83
C GLU A 138 -23.97 9.76 5.69
N LEU A 139 -22.92 9.28 6.33
CA LEU A 139 -22.62 7.86 6.42
C LEU A 139 -23.40 7.28 7.61
N THR A 140 -24.63 6.84 7.35
CA THR A 140 -25.48 6.22 8.38
C THR A 140 -25.08 4.79 8.72
N GLU A 141 -24.42 4.09 7.80
CA GLU A 141 -23.91 2.73 8.01
C GLU A 141 -22.48 2.62 7.47
N VAL A 142 -21.48 2.76 8.36
CA VAL A 142 -20.06 2.63 7.99
C VAL A 142 -19.68 1.18 7.73
N TYR A 143 -20.30 0.25 8.44
CA TYR A 143 -20.07 -1.19 8.29
C TYR A 143 -21.39 -1.91 8.09
N PRO A 144 -21.62 -2.56 6.94
CA PRO A 144 -22.80 -3.40 6.76
C PRO A 144 -22.78 -4.55 7.76
N GLU A 145 -23.92 -4.86 8.35
CA GLU A 145 -24.06 -6.04 9.21
C GLU A 145 -23.65 -7.30 8.44
N ALA A 146 -22.85 -8.13 9.09
CA ALA A 146 -22.46 -9.41 8.54
C ALA A 146 -23.65 -10.36 8.50
N ARG A 147 -24.37 -10.42 7.38
CA ARG A 147 -25.53 -11.30 7.14
C ARG A 147 -25.10 -12.60 6.47
N HIS A 148 -24.13 -13.32 7.03
CA HIS A 148 -23.67 -14.58 6.45
C HIS A 148 -23.71 -15.69 7.51
N GLN A 149 -24.00 -16.91 7.06
CA GLN A 149 -23.91 -18.09 7.89
C GLN A 149 -22.48 -18.66 7.79
N ILE A 150 -21.81 -18.76 8.93
CA ILE A 150 -20.50 -19.40 9.02
C ILE A 150 -20.71 -20.91 8.96
N GLY A 151 -20.05 -21.55 7.99
CA GLY A 151 -20.13 -22.99 7.77
C GLY A 151 -18.98 -23.77 8.39
N ASP A 152 -18.67 -24.93 7.79
CA ASP A 152 -17.59 -25.82 8.24
C ASP A 152 -16.21 -25.21 8.00
N VAL A 153 -15.19 -25.76 8.69
CA VAL A 153 -13.80 -25.39 8.51
C VAL A 153 -13.33 -25.78 7.11
N ILE A 154 -12.85 -24.79 6.33
CA ILE A 154 -12.36 -24.98 4.96
C ILE A 154 -10.82 -24.98 4.90
N LEU A 155 -10.17 -24.23 5.76
CA LEU A 155 -8.72 -24.13 5.87
C LEU A 155 -8.28 -24.34 7.32
N GLU A 156 -7.30 -25.20 7.51
CA GLU A 156 -6.63 -25.40 8.79
C GLU A 156 -5.12 -25.26 8.58
N CYS A 157 -4.50 -24.47 9.40
CA CYS A 157 -3.05 -24.32 9.48
C CYS A 157 -2.60 -24.73 10.88
N GLU A 158 -1.68 -25.67 10.97
CA GLU A 158 -1.23 -26.23 12.24
C GLU A 158 0.30 -26.09 12.38
N ASN A 159 0.74 -25.40 13.42
CA ASN A 159 2.15 -25.23 13.80
C ASN A 159 3.06 -24.77 12.65
N ILE A 160 2.58 -23.84 11.83
CA ILE A 160 3.34 -23.32 10.69
C ILE A 160 4.54 -22.53 11.18
N CYS A 161 5.74 -22.92 10.74
CA CYS A 161 7.00 -22.27 11.05
C CYS A 161 7.71 -21.83 9.78
N SER A 162 8.24 -20.61 9.81
CA SER A 162 9.15 -20.09 8.79
C SER A 162 10.47 -20.85 8.76
N ILE A 163 11.15 -20.86 7.62
CA ILE A 163 12.56 -21.28 7.52
C ILE A 163 13.50 -20.30 8.24
N HIS A 164 13.07 -19.06 8.48
CA HIS A 164 13.83 -18.03 9.17
C HIS A 164 13.43 -17.93 10.63
N ASP A 165 14.37 -18.07 11.56
CA ASP A 165 14.08 -18.09 13.00
C ASP A 165 13.50 -16.78 13.54
N ARG A 166 13.79 -15.64 12.89
CA ARG A 166 13.25 -14.32 13.27
C ARG A 166 11.90 -13.99 12.62
N SER A 167 11.29 -14.94 11.91
CA SER A 167 9.98 -14.79 11.29
C SER A 167 8.91 -15.55 12.10
N PHE A 168 7.73 -15.80 11.52
CA PHE A 168 6.63 -16.47 12.21
C PHE A 168 7.01 -17.90 12.64
N GLN A 169 6.59 -18.30 13.85
CA GLN A 169 6.85 -19.60 14.45
C GLN A 169 5.59 -20.15 15.14
N ASN A 170 5.32 -21.44 14.97
CA ASN A 170 4.22 -22.18 15.61
C ASN A 170 2.84 -21.53 15.45
N VAL A 171 2.54 -20.99 14.25
CA VAL A 171 1.27 -20.34 13.99
C VAL A 171 0.22 -21.39 13.64
N SER A 172 -0.90 -21.37 14.37
CA SER A 172 -2.04 -22.23 14.11
C SER A 172 -3.32 -21.42 14.08
N PHE A 173 -4.16 -21.66 13.07
CA PHE A 173 -5.48 -21.05 12.92
C PHE A 173 -6.33 -21.86 11.96
N ASN A 174 -7.63 -21.58 11.96
CA ASN A 174 -8.55 -22.12 10.96
C ASN A 174 -9.41 -21.01 10.37
N VAL A 175 -9.99 -21.29 9.21
CA VAL A 175 -10.95 -20.42 8.52
C VAL A 175 -12.13 -21.26 8.08
N ARG A 176 -13.35 -20.79 8.36
CA ARG A 176 -14.59 -21.45 8.00
C ARG A 176 -15.16 -20.92 6.68
N LYS A 177 -16.01 -21.67 6.07
CA LYS A 177 -16.74 -21.25 4.88
C LYS A 177 -17.60 -20.02 5.20
N GLY A 178 -17.45 -18.94 4.41
CA GLY A 178 -18.18 -17.69 4.59
C GLY A 178 -17.66 -16.82 5.75
N GLU A 179 -16.55 -17.18 6.41
CA GLU A 179 -15.93 -16.41 7.47
C GLU A 179 -14.90 -15.43 6.92
N ILE A 180 -14.78 -14.27 7.56
CA ILE A 180 -13.70 -13.32 7.36
C ILE A 180 -12.85 -13.29 8.63
N VAL A 181 -11.63 -13.82 8.55
CA VAL A 181 -10.67 -13.83 9.66
C VAL A 181 -9.71 -12.67 9.52
N GLY A 182 -9.67 -11.78 10.50
CA GLY A 182 -8.74 -10.66 10.56
C GLY A 182 -7.42 -11.02 11.25
N PHE A 183 -6.29 -10.69 10.62
CA PHE A 183 -4.95 -10.82 11.22
C PHE A 183 -4.44 -9.45 11.65
N GLY A 184 -4.55 -9.13 12.94
CA GLY A 184 -4.01 -7.92 13.52
C GLY A 184 -2.53 -8.06 13.91
N GLY A 185 -1.78 -6.95 13.93
CA GLY A 185 -0.39 -6.91 14.40
C GLY A 185 0.33 -5.64 13.94
N LEU A 186 1.40 -5.28 14.65
CA LEU A 186 2.24 -4.14 14.31
C LEU A 186 3.01 -4.36 13.00
N VAL A 187 3.57 -3.29 12.45
CA VAL A 187 4.52 -3.37 11.32
C VAL A 187 5.68 -4.30 11.70
N GLY A 188 6.00 -5.25 10.83
CA GLY A 188 7.02 -6.28 11.09
C GLY A 188 6.52 -7.52 11.85
N ALA A 189 5.23 -7.64 12.16
CA ALA A 189 4.65 -8.81 12.83
C ALA A 189 4.60 -10.08 11.94
N GLN A 190 5.16 -10.02 10.75
CA GLN A 190 5.32 -11.15 9.82
C GLN A 190 3.98 -11.76 9.30
N ARG A 191 2.93 -10.93 9.23
CA ARG A 191 1.60 -11.35 8.73
C ARG A 191 1.64 -11.66 7.23
N THR A 192 2.26 -10.78 6.46
CA THR A 192 2.42 -10.93 5.01
C THR A 192 3.26 -12.16 4.69
N GLU A 193 4.36 -12.36 5.41
CA GLU A 193 5.25 -13.50 5.25
C GLU A 193 4.55 -14.84 5.51
N LEU A 194 3.66 -14.89 6.53
CA LEU A 194 2.85 -16.05 6.82
C LEU A 194 1.87 -16.36 5.66
N MET A 195 1.16 -15.35 5.15
CA MET A 195 0.22 -15.52 4.03
C MET A 195 0.94 -15.91 2.74
N GLU A 196 2.09 -15.31 2.46
CA GLU A 196 2.96 -15.68 1.34
C GLU A 196 3.44 -17.13 1.44
N ALA A 197 3.73 -17.61 2.66
CA ALA A 197 4.14 -18.99 2.88
C ALA A 197 2.98 -19.97 2.64
N ILE A 198 1.78 -19.66 3.10
CA ILE A 198 0.57 -20.46 2.84
C ILE A 198 0.25 -20.49 1.34
N PHE A 199 0.47 -19.38 0.64
CA PHE A 199 0.26 -19.27 -0.81
C PHE A 199 1.40 -19.89 -1.64
N GLY A 200 2.52 -20.32 -1.00
CA GLY A 200 3.65 -20.96 -1.67
C GLY A 200 4.65 -20.01 -2.34
N ILE A 201 4.65 -18.73 -1.98
CA ILE A 201 5.69 -17.76 -2.36
C ILE A 201 6.94 -17.98 -1.51
N ARG A 202 6.75 -18.25 -0.23
CA ARG A 202 7.82 -18.60 0.72
C ARG A 202 7.72 -20.05 1.14
N HIS A 203 8.86 -20.61 1.55
CA HIS A 203 8.89 -21.97 2.09
C HIS A 203 8.60 -21.97 3.59
N ILE A 204 7.91 -23.02 4.06
CA ILE A 204 7.75 -23.32 5.47
C ILE A 204 8.79 -24.37 5.89
N ARG A 205 9.28 -24.27 7.15
CA ARG A 205 10.18 -25.26 7.73
C ARG A 205 9.39 -26.47 8.24
N SER A 206 8.27 -26.22 8.86
CA SER A 206 7.39 -27.24 9.43
C SER A 206 5.96 -26.74 9.55
N GLY A 207 5.05 -27.63 9.85
CA GLY A 207 3.63 -27.39 10.00
C GLY A 207 2.81 -28.07 8.90
N THR A 208 1.51 -28.03 9.05
CA THR A 208 0.57 -28.70 8.13
C THR A 208 -0.51 -27.73 7.70
N ILE A 209 -0.79 -27.72 6.40
CA ILE A 209 -1.90 -26.96 5.80
C ILE A 209 -2.92 -27.98 5.31
N LYS A 210 -4.16 -27.86 5.78
CA LYS A 210 -5.28 -28.71 5.33
C LYS A 210 -6.35 -27.86 4.66
N LYS A 211 -6.93 -28.37 3.60
CA LYS A 211 -8.11 -27.81 2.96
C LYS A 211 -9.22 -28.86 2.92
N ASN A 212 -10.39 -28.53 3.48
CA ASN A 212 -11.50 -29.46 3.66
C ASN A 212 -11.06 -30.77 4.35
N GLY A 213 -10.22 -30.69 5.39
CA GLY A 213 -9.67 -31.82 6.12
C GLY A 213 -8.53 -32.58 5.41
N GLN A 214 -8.21 -32.27 4.15
CA GLN A 214 -7.14 -32.94 3.40
C GLN A 214 -5.85 -32.13 3.46
N VAL A 215 -4.74 -32.79 3.76
CA VAL A 215 -3.40 -32.16 3.74
C VAL A 215 -3.05 -31.75 2.32
N ILE A 216 -2.64 -30.50 2.17
CA ILE A 216 -2.17 -29.92 0.91
C ILE A 216 -0.77 -29.38 1.06
N VAL A 217 -0.03 -29.30 -0.05
CA VAL A 217 1.31 -28.72 -0.08
C VAL A 217 1.38 -27.70 -1.22
N ASN A 218 1.62 -26.44 -0.87
CA ASN A 218 1.80 -25.34 -1.80
C ASN A 218 3.29 -25.01 -1.93
N LYS A 219 4.00 -25.65 -2.84
CA LYS A 219 5.43 -25.38 -3.08
C LYS A 219 5.66 -24.12 -3.92
N LYS A 220 4.64 -23.70 -4.66
CA LYS A 220 4.65 -22.50 -5.52
C LYS A 220 3.23 -21.96 -5.65
N PRO A 221 3.04 -20.68 -6.04
CA PRO A 221 1.73 -20.06 -6.20
C PRO A 221 0.76 -20.84 -7.10
N ALA A 222 1.28 -21.49 -8.14
CA ALA A 222 0.46 -22.30 -9.05
C ALA A 222 -0.18 -23.51 -8.35
N ASP A 223 0.42 -24.06 -7.30
CA ASP A 223 -0.16 -25.16 -6.51
C ASP A 223 -1.29 -24.61 -5.64
N ALA A 224 -1.08 -23.48 -4.97
CA ALA A 224 -2.11 -22.82 -4.19
C ALA A 224 -3.34 -22.46 -5.06
N MET A 225 -3.12 -21.92 -6.25
CA MET A 225 -4.20 -21.61 -7.20
C MET A 225 -4.98 -22.86 -7.61
N LYS A 226 -4.32 -24.01 -7.85
CA LYS A 226 -4.98 -25.29 -8.13
C LYS A 226 -5.80 -25.77 -6.94
N HIS A 227 -5.34 -25.51 -5.71
CA HIS A 227 -6.10 -25.77 -4.49
C HIS A 227 -7.19 -24.73 -4.22
N GLY A 228 -7.39 -23.73 -5.11
CA GLY A 228 -8.44 -22.72 -5.03
C GLY A 228 -8.14 -21.57 -4.08
N PHE A 229 -6.87 -21.27 -3.84
CA PHE A 229 -6.46 -20.06 -3.14
C PHE A 229 -6.33 -18.90 -4.14
N GLY A 230 -6.65 -17.69 -3.67
CA GLY A 230 -6.32 -16.43 -4.32
C GLY A 230 -5.58 -15.53 -3.35
N MET A 231 -4.68 -14.71 -3.83
CA MET A 231 -3.94 -13.75 -3.02
C MET A 231 -4.00 -12.37 -3.65
N ILE A 232 -4.38 -11.38 -2.84
CA ILE A 232 -4.29 -9.95 -3.18
C ILE A 232 -3.14 -9.40 -2.35
N THR A 233 -2.12 -8.86 -3.02
CA THR A 233 -0.89 -8.42 -2.36
C THR A 233 -1.00 -7.02 -1.79
N GLU A 234 -0.21 -6.70 -0.77
CA GLU A 234 -0.15 -5.39 -0.12
C GLU A 234 0.29 -4.30 -1.11
N ASN A 235 1.42 -4.50 -1.79
CA ASN A 235 1.91 -3.59 -2.82
C ASN A 235 1.47 -4.08 -4.21
N ARG A 236 0.25 -3.68 -4.61
CA ARG A 236 -0.31 -4.07 -5.91
C ARG A 236 0.56 -3.68 -7.10
N ARG A 237 1.27 -2.53 -7.04
CA ARG A 237 2.07 -2.03 -8.17
C ARG A 237 3.33 -2.87 -8.43
N GLU A 238 3.92 -3.38 -7.36
CA GLU A 238 5.16 -4.18 -7.45
C GLU A 238 4.88 -5.67 -7.64
N THR A 239 3.86 -6.18 -6.96
CA THR A 239 3.65 -7.63 -6.83
C THR A 239 2.28 -8.13 -7.27
N GLY A 240 1.29 -7.23 -7.47
CA GLY A 240 -0.08 -7.62 -7.78
C GLY A 240 -0.48 -7.45 -9.24
N ILE A 241 0.15 -6.51 -9.98
CA ILE A 241 -0.18 -6.21 -11.37
C ILE A 241 1.07 -6.12 -12.24
N VAL A 242 0.89 -6.35 -13.54
CA VAL A 242 1.91 -6.07 -14.57
C VAL A 242 1.55 -4.74 -15.21
N GLY A 243 2.11 -3.63 -14.70
CA GLY A 243 1.69 -2.26 -15.00
C GLY A 243 1.72 -1.86 -16.49
N CYS A 244 2.62 -2.46 -17.27
CA CYS A 244 2.74 -2.21 -18.71
C CYS A 244 1.71 -3.00 -19.56
N LEU A 245 1.01 -3.98 -18.97
CA LEU A 245 -0.01 -4.75 -19.65
C LEU A 245 -1.40 -4.10 -19.52
N SER A 246 -2.30 -4.51 -20.40
CA SER A 246 -3.71 -4.06 -20.36
C SER A 246 -4.47 -4.65 -19.18
N ILE A 247 -5.62 -4.07 -18.85
CA ILE A 247 -6.58 -4.64 -17.88
C ILE A 247 -6.94 -6.06 -18.31
N LYS A 248 -7.25 -6.24 -19.62
CA LYS A 248 -7.56 -7.55 -20.19
C LYS A 248 -6.47 -8.57 -19.91
N ASP A 249 -5.21 -8.22 -20.16
CA ASP A 249 -4.11 -9.16 -19.97
C ASP A 249 -3.89 -9.47 -18.49
N ASN A 250 -3.97 -8.47 -17.61
CA ASN A 250 -3.84 -8.68 -16.16
C ASN A 250 -4.94 -9.62 -15.61
N VAL A 251 -6.20 -9.42 -15.98
CA VAL A 251 -7.29 -10.33 -15.63
C VAL A 251 -7.09 -11.70 -16.30
N GLY A 252 -6.63 -11.70 -17.55
CA GLY A 252 -6.43 -12.89 -18.35
C GLY A 252 -5.34 -13.82 -17.83
N LEU A 253 -4.23 -13.30 -17.29
CA LEU A 253 -3.06 -14.09 -16.85
C LEU A 253 -3.44 -15.30 -15.99
N THR A 254 -4.40 -15.14 -15.08
CA THR A 254 -4.81 -16.20 -14.14
C THR A 254 -5.81 -17.19 -14.73
N ILE A 255 -6.44 -16.87 -15.85
CA ILE A 255 -7.53 -17.65 -16.44
C ILE A 255 -7.22 -18.20 -17.82
N TYR A 256 -6.13 -17.83 -18.47
CA TYR A 256 -5.82 -18.25 -19.83
C TYR A 256 -5.92 -19.77 -20.03
N ASN A 257 -5.39 -20.55 -19.09
CA ASN A 257 -5.43 -22.02 -19.16
C ASN A 257 -6.86 -22.60 -19.21
N LYS A 258 -7.86 -21.89 -18.65
CA LYS A 258 -9.27 -22.31 -18.64
C LYS A 258 -9.97 -22.02 -19.99
N TYR A 259 -9.39 -21.14 -20.79
CA TYR A 259 -9.99 -20.66 -22.04
C TYR A 259 -9.13 -21.00 -23.28
N LEU A 260 -8.43 -22.16 -23.22
CA LEU A 260 -7.74 -22.71 -24.37
C LEU A 260 -8.70 -23.53 -25.26
N LYS A 261 -8.73 -23.23 -26.55
CA LYS A 261 -9.31 -24.12 -27.57
C LYS A 261 -8.23 -25.07 -28.05
N TYR A 262 -8.57 -26.34 -28.25
CA TYR A 262 -7.65 -27.38 -28.69
C TYR A 262 -6.38 -27.52 -27.82
N GLY A 263 -6.38 -27.02 -26.60
CA GLY A 263 -5.26 -27.10 -25.65
C GLY A 263 -4.13 -26.07 -25.84
N PHE A 264 -4.14 -25.28 -26.91
CA PHE A 264 -3.06 -24.33 -27.21
C PHE A 264 -3.49 -22.99 -27.83
N VAL A 265 -4.74 -22.81 -28.25
CA VAL A 265 -5.24 -21.56 -28.83
C VAL A 265 -6.12 -20.81 -27.84
N LEU A 266 -5.81 -19.53 -27.55
CA LEU A 266 -6.61 -18.72 -26.65
C LEU A 266 -7.99 -18.37 -27.26
N ASN A 267 -9.04 -18.60 -26.50
CA ASN A 267 -10.40 -18.22 -26.86
C ASN A 267 -10.66 -16.75 -26.47
N HIS A 268 -10.13 -15.83 -27.30
CA HIS A 268 -10.26 -14.38 -27.04
C HIS A 268 -11.71 -13.88 -26.82
N PRO A 269 -12.73 -14.32 -27.56
CA PRO A 269 -14.11 -13.90 -27.29
C PRO A 269 -14.59 -14.27 -25.87
N ALA A 270 -14.28 -15.48 -25.42
CA ALA A 270 -14.65 -15.93 -24.08
C ALA A 270 -13.86 -15.16 -22.99
N ILE A 271 -12.58 -14.91 -23.20
CA ILE A 271 -11.74 -14.11 -22.30
C ILE A 271 -12.28 -12.67 -22.22
N ASN A 272 -12.56 -12.05 -23.36
CA ASN A 272 -13.11 -10.69 -23.41
C ASN A 272 -14.42 -10.58 -22.60
N LYS A 273 -15.30 -11.57 -22.73
CA LYS A 273 -16.55 -11.60 -21.95
C LYS A 273 -16.30 -11.62 -20.46
N VAL A 274 -15.38 -12.47 -19.97
CA VAL A 274 -15.02 -12.53 -18.54
C VAL A 274 -14.44 -11.21 -18.05
N VAL A 275 -13.61 -10.56 -18.87
CA VAL A 275 -13.01 -9.27 -18.55
C VAL A 275 -14.08 -8.17 -18.47
N ASP A 276 -14.99 -8.11 -19.45
CA ASP A 276 -16.10 -7.15 -19.42
C ASP A 276 -17.00 -7.35 -18.21
N ASP A 277 -17.32 -8.60 -17.90
CA ASP A 277 -18.15 -8.93 -16.73
C ASP A 277 -17.42 -8.51 -15.43
N SER A 278 -16.11 -8.72 -15.34
CA SER A 278 -15.30 -8.31 -14.19
C SER A 278 -15.25 -6.78 -14.04
N ILE A 279 -15.06 -6.05 -15.16
CA ILE A 279 -15.06 -4.59 -15.16
C ILE A 279 -16.40 -4.05 -14.62
N LYS A 280 -17.52 -4.64 -15.04
CA LYS A 280 -18.86 -4.23 -14.58
C LYS A 280 -19.09 -4.59 -13.11
N GLN A 281 -18.77 -5.83 -12.71
CA GLN A 281 -18.99 -6.30 -11.33
C GLN A 281 -18.18 -5.48 -10.31
N LEU A 282 -16.94 -5.14 -10.65
CA LEU A 282 -16.05 -4.38 -9.78
C LEU A 282 -16.16 -2.86 -10.01
N SER A 283 -17.04 -2.41 -10.94
CA SER A 283 -17.24 -1.00 -11.27
C SER A 283 -15.94 -0.28 -11.63
N ILE A 284 -15.04 -0.96 -12.37
CA ILE A 284 -13.73 -0.41 -12.76
C ILE A 284 -13.95 0.75 -13.73
N LYS A 285 -13.50 1.96 -13.36
CA LYS A 285 -13.58 3.16 -14.21
C LYS A 285 -12.43 3.14 -15.22
N THR A 286 -12.71 2.68 -16.43
CA THR A 286 -11.75 2.62 -17.53
C THR A 286 -12.42 2.92 -18.86
N PRO A 287 -11.73 3.56 -19.82
CA PRO A 287 -12.26 3.79 -21.17
C PRO A 287 -12.40 2.49 -21.99
N SER A 288 -11.56 1.50 -21.72
CA SER A 288 -11.59 0.20 -22.41
C SER A 288 -10.80 -0.86 -21.64
N MET A 289 -11.04 -2.15 -21.94
CA MET A 289 -10.26 -3.25 -21.39
C MET A 289 -8.80 -3.28 -21.88
N GLN A 290 -8.48 -2.57 -22.96
CA GLN A 290 -7.14 -2.44 -23.54
C GLN A 290 -6.30 -1.37 -22.84
N GLN A 291 -6.91 -0.54 -21.96
CA GLN A 291 -6.19 0.45 -21.18
C GLN A 291 -5.07 -0.23 -20.36
N GLN A 292 -3.85 0.34 -20.40
CA GLN A 292 -2.77 -0.11 -19.53
C GLN A 292 -3.17 0.09 -18.07
N ILE A 293 -3.02 -0.98 -17.26
CA ILE A 293 -3.46 -0.96 -15.87
C ILE A 293 -2.67 0.02 -15.01
N GLY A 294 -1.40 0.26 -15.36
CA GLY A 294 -0.55 1.24 -14.68
C GLY A 294 -1.06 2.69 -14.74
N ASN A 295 -1.93 3.00 -15.72
CA ASN A 295 -2.52 4.33 -15.90
C ASN A 295 -3.84 4.52 -15.13
N LEU A 296 -4.33 3.50 -14.42
CA LEU A 296 -5.51 3.62 -13.58
C LEU A 296 -5.18 4.31 -12.26
N SER A 297 -6.16 5.07 -11.75
CA SER A 297 -6.07 5.67 -10.42
C SER A 297 -6.07 4.61 -9.31
N GLY A 298 -5.65 4.99 -8.11
CA GLY A 298 -5.55 4.12 -6.96
C GLY A 298 -6.82 3.39 -6.53
N GLY A 299 -7.98 3.89 -6.88
CA GLY A 299 -9.29 3.31 -6.54
C GLY A 299 -9.90 2.40 -7.61
N ASN A 300 -9.20 2.18 -8.72
CA ASN A 300 -9.71 1.37 -9.84
C ASN A 300 -8.94 0.07 -10.03
#